data_fcf26136d33c514a3828951102727c79
#
_entry.id   fcf26136d33c514a3828951102727c79
#
_cell.length_a   1.000
_cell.length_b   1.000
_cell.length_c   1.000
_cell.angle_alpha   90.00
_cell.angle_beta   90.00
_cell.angle_gamma   90.00
#
_symmetry.space_group_name_H-M   'P 1'
#
loop_
_entity.id
_entity.type
_entity.pdbx_description
1 polymer ?
#
loop_
_entity_poly.entity_id
_entity_poly.type
_entity_poly.pdbx_seq_one_letter_code
_entity_poly.pdbx_strand_id
1 'polypeptide(L)'
;MARQIGDLPHAIEDSDRLARDLAGRRPAVFLDYDGTLTPIVDRPEDALISESMRETVRRLAERLPVCVVSGRDRRVVQALMGVDDLIVAGSHGFDIWSPAGGEIQREEGENFAGLLEGVEARLREELGGIEGALIEPKKSSVAAHYRLVSEEERPRVGRVVEEILADHPDELKVTTGKMVYEVQPKIDWDKGKAVLYLLEALGFDGDDVAPMYLGDDITDEHAFEALSKASPRGIGIFVGRADDPEVAGRTTAADYVLDGVQEVERFLNALAR
;
A
#
# COMPACT_ATOMS: atom_id res chain seq x y z
N MET A 1 5.13 20.89 -0.71
CA MET A 1 4.93 21.29 0.70
C MET A 1 3.66 20.61 1.18
N ALA A 2 3.67 20.03 2.38
CA ALA A 2 2.48 19.41 2.94
C ALA A 2 1.36 20.48 3.14
N ARG A 3 0.12 20.12 2.83
CA ARG A 3 -1.08 20.96 2.93
C ARG A 3 -2.11 20.29 3.84
N GLN A 4 -3.00 21.06 4.44
CA GLN A 4 -4.15 20.46 5.12
C GLN A 4 -5.04 19.75 4.10
N ILE A 5 -5.54 18.57 4.45
CA ILE A 5 -6.40 17.77 3.53
C ILE A 5 -7.63 18.58 3.12
N GLY A 6 -8.23 19.34 4.05
CA GLY A 6 -9.40 20.18 3.76
C GLY A 6 -9.15 21.36 2.81
N ASP A 7 -7.87 21.70 2.53
CA ASP A 7 -7.49 22.77 1.60
C ASP A 7 -7.20 22.23 0.18
N LEU A 8 -7.28 20.92 -0.03
CA LEU A 8 -7.01 20.33 -1.33
C LEU A 8 -8.19 20.54 -2.29
N PRO A 9 -7.90 20.76 -3.60
CA PRO A 9 -8.94 20.73 -4.62
C PRO A 9 -9.50 19.31 -4.75
N HIS A 10 -10.77 19.21 -5.05
CA HIS A 10 -11.45 17.93 -5.23
C HIS A 10 -11.22 17.39 -6.64
N ALA A 11 -10.76 16.13 -6.78
CA ALA A 11 -10.31 15.58 -8.06
C ALA A 11 -11.43 15.51 -9.14
N ILE A 12 -12.69 15.36 -8.71
CA ILE A 12 -13.84 15.32 -9.63
C ILE A 12 -14.39 16.73 -9.89
N GLU A 13 -14.57 17.52 -8.83
CA GLU A 13 -15.20 18.86 -8.93
C GLU A 13 -14.27 19.85 -9.64
N ASP A 14 -12.96 19.76 -9.38
CA ASP A 14 -11.91 20.55 -10.01
C ASP A 14 -11.26 19.87 -11.21
N SER A 15 -12.01 19.06 -11.96
CA SER A 15 -11.52 18.25 -13.09
C SER A 15 -10.79 19.08 -14.16
N ASP A 16 -11.19 20.32 -14.41
CA ASP A 16 -10.48 21.23 -15.32
C ASP A 16 -9.06 21.55 -14.84
N ARG A 17 -8.86 21.64 -13.52
CA ARG A 17 -7.54 21.83 -12.93
C ARG A 17 -6.69 20.57 -13.08
N LEU A 18 -7.26 19.41 -12.76
CA LEU A 18 -6.60 18.13 -12.94
C LEU A 18 -6.18 17.91 -14.41
N ALA A 19 -7.05 18.25 -15.37
CA ALA A 19 -6.72 18.16 -16.79
C ALA A 19 -5.52 19.06 -17.19
N ARG A 20 -5.43 20.27 -16.62
CA ARG A 20 -4.24 21.14 -16.82
C ARG A 20 -2.99 20.55 -16.19
N ASP A 21 -3.08 19.96 -14.99
CA ASP A 21 -1.94 19.36 -14.30
C ASP A 21 -1.45 18.07 -15.00
N LEU A 22 -2.35 17.34 -15.64
CA LEU A 22 -2.00 16.25 -16.56
C LEU A 22 -1.25 16.75 -17.80
N ALA A 23 -1.51 17.98 -18.23
CA ALA A 23 -0.82 18.62 -19.37
C ALA A 23 -0.84 17.79 -20.67
N GLY A 24 -1.89 17.01 -20.90
CA GLY A 24 -2.01 16.11 -22.06
C GLY A 24 -1.19 14.83 -21.97
N ARG A 25 -0.49 14.59 -20.85
CA ARG A 25 0.23 13.35 -20.59
C ARG A 25 -0.73 12.19 -20.33
N ARG A 26 -0.31 10.98 -20.65
CA ARG A 26 -1.09 9.76 -20.39
C ARG A 26 -0.95 9.34 -18.91
N PRO A 27 -2.06 9.17 -18.18
CA PRO A 27 -2.00 8.67 -16.81
C PRO A 27 -1.41 7.26 -16.72
N ALA A 28 -0.55 7.00 -15.71
CA ALA A 28 -0.21 5.68 -15.20
C ALA A 28 -0.72 5.64 -13.76
N VAL A 29 -1.70 4.76 -13.47
CA VAL A 29 -2.50 4.82 -12.24
C VAL A 29 -2.02 3.78 -11.25
N PHE A 30 -1.63 4.24 -10.06
CA PHE A 30 -1.23 3.42 -8.92
C PHE A 30 -2.32 3.54 -7.85
N LEU A 31 -2.80 2.42 -7.37
CA LEU A 31 -3.95 2.34 -6.46
C LEU A 31 -3.55 1.59 -5.19
N ASP A 32 -3.76 2.19 -4.03
CA ASP A 32 -3.82 1.39 -2.81
C ASP A 32 -5.10 0.53 -2.81
N TYR A 33 -5.13 -0.51 -1.96
CA TYR A 33 -6.26 -1.43 -1.88
C TYR A 33 -7.22 -1.08 -0.76
N ASP A 34 -6.74 -1.11 0.49
CA ASP A 34 -7.55 -0.91 1.69
C ASP A 34 -7.83 0.59 1.89
N GLY A 35 -9.09 0.98 2.06
CA GLY A 35 -9.48 2.39 2.17
C GLY A 35 -9.61 3.12 0.83
N THR A 36 -9.05 2.57 -0.25
CA THR A 36 -9.05 3.17 -1.60
C THR A 36 -9.94 2.40 -2.57
N LEU A 37 -9.69 1.11 -2.81
CA LEU A 37 -10.52 0.25 -3.68
C LEU A 37 -11.62 -0.49 -2.91
N THR A 38 -11.46 -0.64 -1.61
CA THR A 38 -12.41 -1.28 -0.71
C THR A 38 -12.50 -0.47 0.59
N PRO A 39 -13.66 -0.43 1.26
CA PRO A 39 -13.75 0.21 2.57
C PRO A 39 -12.82 -0.45 3.60
N ILE A 40 -12.36 0.34 4.57
CA ILE A 40 -11.68 -0.20 5.75
C ILE A 40 -12.67 -1.01 6.56
N VAL A 41 -12.31 -2.24 6.91
CA VAL A 41 -13.14 -3.19 7.66
C VAL A 41 -12.36 -3.76 8.85
N ASP A 42 -13.08 -4.30 9.85
CA ASP A 42 -12.45 -4.83 11.07
C ASP A 42 -11.60 -6.08 10.81
N ARG A 43 -11.99 -6.89 9.84
CA ARG A 43 -11.30 -8.13 9.48
C ARG A 43 -10.73 -8.03 8.08
N PRO A 44 -9.44 -8.26 7.90
CA PRO A 44 -8.79 -8.17 6.58
C PRO A 44 -9.44 -9.04 5.50
N GLU A 45 -9.99 -10.20 5.87
CA GLU A 45 -10.69 -11.12 4.97
C GLU A 45 -12.03 -10.59 4.44
N ASP A 46 -12.63 -9.63 5.15
CA ASP A 46 -13.91 -9.01 4.77
C ASP A 46 -13.73 -7.80 3.84
N ALA A 47 -12.49 -7.37 3.59
CA ALA A 47 -12.17 -6.28 2.67
C ALA A 47 -12.31 -6.73 1.21
N LEU A 48 -13.55 -6.98 0.80
CA LEU A 48 -13.86 -7.44 -0.56
C LEU A 48 -14.16 -6.25 -1.47
N ILE A 49 -13.48 -6.21 -2.61
CA ILE A 49 -13.78 -5.23 -3.66
C ILE A 49 -15.19 -5.47 -4.24
N SER A 50 -15.96 -4.42 -4.43
CA SER A 50 -17.28 -4.54 -5.07
C SER A 50 -17.14 -4.95 -6.54
N GLU A 51 -18.16 -5.64 -7.08
CA GLU A 51 -18.14 -6.04 -8.49
C GLU A 51 -18.09 -4.83 -9.43
N SER A 52 -18.74 -3.73 -9.08
CA SER A 52 -18.72 -2.49 -9.86
C SER A 52 -17.33 -1.85 -9.88
N MET A 53 -16.64 -1.81 -8.74
CA MET A 53 -15.26 -1.31 -8.67
C MET A 53 -14.31 -2.22 -9.43
N ARG A 54 -14.43 -3.54 -9.29
CA ARG A 54 -13.63 -4.52 -10.03
C ARG A 54 -13.76 -4.33 -11.54
N GLU A 55 -14.99 -4.18 -12.04
CA GLU A 55 -15.25 -3.94 -13.46
C GLU A 55 -14.68 -2.59 -13.92
N THR A 56 -14.74 -1.57 -13.05
CA THR A 56 -14.16 -0.26 -13.32
C THR A 56 -12.66 -0.34 -13.49
N VAL A 57 -11.96 -1.03 -12.56
CA VAL A 57 -10.51 -1.23 -12.63
C VAL A 57 -10.13 -2.06 -13.86
N ARG A 58 -10.88 -3.11 -14.20
CA ARG A 58 -10.64 -3.92 -15.40
C ARG A 58 -10.70 -3.07 -16.66
N ARG A 59 -11.76 -2.28 -16.85
CA ARG A 59 -11.90 -1.38 -18.03
C ARG A 59 -10.81 -0.31 -18.08
N LEU A 60 -10.39 0.19 -16.93
CA LEU A 60 -9.28 1.14 -16.85
C LEU A 60 -7.98 0.50 -17.31
N ALA A 61 -7.70 -0.73 -16.86
CA ALA A 61 -6.49 -1.47 -17.20
C ALA A 61 -6.39 -1.83 -18.70
N GLU A 62 -7.53 -1.93 -19.41
CA GLU A 62 -7.54 -2.11 -20.87
C GLU A 62 -7.04 -0.87 -21.64
N ARG A 63 -6.99 0.30 -21.01
CA ARG A 63 -6.67 1.59 -21.66
C ARG A 63 -5.43 2.26 -21.10
N LEU A 64 -5.20 2.11 -19.83
CA LEU A 64 -4.12 2.78 -19.09
C LEU A 64 -3.32 1.75 -18.28
N PRO A 65 -2.04 2.01 -18.03
CA PRO A 65 -1.29 1.26 -17.03
C PRO A 65 -1.95 1.40 -15.65
N VAL A 66 -2.29 0.27 -15.02
CA VAL A 66 -2.85 0.22 -13.66
C VAL A 66 -2.02 -0.71 -12.81
N CYS A 67 -1.55 -0.20 -11.68
CA CYS A 67 -0.83 -0.93 -10.65
C CYS A 67 -1.60 -0.88 -9.32
N VAL A 68 -1.79 -2.01 -8.66
CA VAL A 68 -2.24 -2.05 -7.26
C VAL A 68 -1.03 -2.19 -6.35
N VAL A 69 -0.86 -1.28 -5.39
CA VAL A 69 0.27 -1.24 -4.44
C VAL A 69 -0.27 -1.35 -3.03
N SER A 70 -0.10 -2.49 -2.37
CA SER A 70 -0.71 -2.78 -1.08
C SER A 70 0.29 -3.28 -0.05
N GLY A 71 -0.01 -3.08 1.23
CA GLY A 71 0.70 -3.71 2.35
C GLY A 71 0.38 -5.20 2.52
N ARG A 72 -0.68 -5.69 1.88
CA ARG A 72 -1.05 -7.12 1.89
C ARG A 72 -0.08 -7.96 1.07
N ASP A 73 -0.05 -9.26 1.36
CA ASP A 73 0.62 -10.23 0.47
C ASP A 73 0.05 -10.13 -0.95
N ARG A 74 0.93 -10.16 -1.95
CA ARG A 74 0.58 -10.01 -3.36
C ARG A 74 -0.48 -11.02 -3.82
N ARG A 75 -0.34 -12.29 -3.42
CA ARG A 75 -1.27 -13.35 -3.84
C ARG A 75 -2.66 -13.12 -3.24
N VAL A 76 -2.72 -12.60 -2.02
CA VAL A 76 -3.98 -12.22 -1.39
C VAL A 76 -4.65 -11.09 -2.17
N VAL A 77 -3.91 -10.02 -2.50
CA VAL A 77 -4.44 -8.90 -3.30
C VAL A 77 -4.89 -9.36 -4.67
N GLN A 78 -4.11 -10.19 -5.37
CA GLN A 78 -4.50 -10.74 -6.68
C GLN A 78 -5.80 -11.55 -6.60
N ALA A 79 -5.94 -12.40 -5.58
CA ALA A 79 -7.15 -13.17 -5.37
C ALA A 79 -8.37 -12.28 -5.07
N LEU A 80 -8.20 -11.24 -4.24
CA LEU A 80 -9.25 -10.30 -3.89
C LEU A 80 -9.65 -9.44 -5.10
N MET A 81 -8.70 -8.97 -5.89
CA MET A 81 -8.95 -8.20 -7.12
C MET A 81 -9.70 -9.03 -8.16
N GLY A 82 -9.31 -10.29 -8.38
CA GLY A 82 -9.93 -11.16 -9.38
C GLY A 82 -9.83 -10.60 -10.81
N VAL A 83 -8.74 -9.88 -11.13
CA VAL A 83 -8.44 -9.32 -12.45
C VAL A 83 -7.02 -9.78 -12.82
N ASP A 84 -6.92 -10.63 -13.84
CA ASP A 84 -5.66 -11.34 -14.17
C ASP A 84 -4.59 -10.43 -14.79
N ASP A 85 -5.00 -9.36 -15.48
CA ASP A 85 -4.12 -8.47 -16.24
C ASP A 85 -3.66 -7.24 -15.46
N LEU A 86 -3.71 -7.28 -14.12
CA LEU A 86 -3.23 -6.18 -13.29
C LEU A 86 -1.79 -6.38 -12.84
N ILE A 87 -1.04 -5.29 -12.81
CA ILE A 87 0.23 -5.23 -12.10
C ILE A 87 -0.07 -5.10 -10.62
N VAL A 88 0.47 -6.02 -9.80
CA VAL A 88 0.23 -6.04 -8.36
C VAL A 88 1.55 -6.05 -7.62
N ALA A 89 1.72 -5.08 -6.75
CA ALA A 89 2.83 -4.93 -5.82
C ALA A 89 2.31 -5.12 -4.38
N GLY A 90 2.53 -6.29 -3.83
CA GLY A 90 2.19 -6.64 -2.44
C GLY A 90 3.32 -6.33 -1.48
N SER A 91 3.05 -6.44 -0.17
CA SER A 91 4.04 -6.20 0.90
C SER A 91 4.76 -4.85 0.72
N HIS A 92 3.99 -3.78 0.47
CA HIS A 92 4.51 -2.44 0.18
C HIS A 92 5.48 -2.39 -1.01
N GLY A 93 5.31 -3.26 -2.01
CA GLY A 93 6.15 -3.29 -3.21
C GLY A 93 7.36 -4.22 -3.14
N PHE A 94 7.47 -5.09 -2.15
CA PHE A 94 8.52 -6.11 -2.09
C PHE A 94 8.25 -7.30 -3.02
N ASP A 95 6.99 -7.62 -3.25
CA ASP A 95 6.56 -8.70 -4.12
C ASP A 95 5.73 -8.14 -5.27
N ILE A 96 6.31 -8.12 -6.46
CA ILE A 96 5.70 -7.51 -7.64
C ILE A 96 5.43 -8.60 -8.69
N TRP A 97 4.26 -8.52 -9.29
CA TRP A 97 3.89 -9.33 -10.45
C TRP A 97 3.33 -8.44 -11.56
N SER A 98 3.73 -8.75 -12.78
CA SER A 98 3.26 -8.07 -13.99
C SER A 98 2.82 -9.08 -15.04
N PRO A 99 1.68 -8.89 -15.74
CA PRO A 99 1.24 -9.75 -16.83
C PRO A 99 2.27 -9.90 -17.95
N ALA A 100 3.05 -8.87 -18.22
CA ALA A 100 4.05 -8.85 -19.28
C ALA A 100 5.38 -9.51 -18.89
N GLY A 101 5.76 -9.47 -17.61
CA GLY A 101 7.08 -9.88 -17.13
C GLY A 101 7.07 -11.01 -16.08
N GLY A 102 5.90 -11.44 -15.61
CA GLY A 102 5.81 -12.40 -14.49
C GLY A 102 6.21 -11.77 -13.14
N GLU A 103 6.86 -12.53 -12.27
CA GLU A 103 7.40 -12.00 -11.03
C GLU A 103 8.59 -11.07 -11.32
N ILE A 104 8.47 -9.82 -10.89
CA ILE A 104 9.59 -8.87 -10.89
C ILE A 104 10.27 -9.02 -9.54
N GLN A 105 11.37 -9.77 -9.52
CA GLN A 105 12.15 -9.99 -8.30
C GLN A 105 13.14 -8.85 -8.09
N ARG A 106 13.23 -8.36 -6.87
CA ARG A 106 14.32 -7.51 -6.42
C ARG A 106 15.39 -8.38 -5.76
N GLU A 107 16.64 -8.17 -6.15
CA GLU A 107 17.80 -8.89 -5.59
C GLU A 107 17.90 -8.75 -4.06
N GLU A 108 17.45 -7.63 -3.50
CA GLU A 108 17.50 -7.35 -2.06
C GLU A 108 16.51 -8.19 -1.23
N GLY A 109 15.40 -8.67 -1.82
CA GLY A 109 14.39 -9.48 -1.09
C GLY A 109 14.85 -10.91 -0.81
N GLU A 110 15.70 -11.48 -1.65
CA GLU A 110 16.19 -12.85 -1.47
C GLU A 110 17.18 -12.99 -0.31
N ASN A 111 17.91 -11.93 0.03
CA ASN A 111 18.91 -11.95 1.11
C ASN A 111 18.30 -12.09 2.51
N PHE A 112 17.00 -11.85 2.70
CA PHE A 112 16.34 -11.86 4.01
C PHE A 112 15.46 -13.08 4.28
N ALA A 113 15.27 -13.98 3.31
CA ALA A 113 14.40 -15.14 3.48
C ALA A 113 14.84 -16.00 4.68
N GLY A 114 16.11 -16.36 4.77
CA GLY A 114 16.64 -17.13 5.88
C GLY A 114 16.56 -16.42 7.25
N LEU A 115 16.70 -15.08 7.28
CA LEU A 115 16.53 -14.28 8.49
C LEU A 115 15.07 -14.30 8.95
N LEU A 116 14.11 -14.13 8.03
CA LEU A 116 12.68 -14.16 8.35
C LEU A 116 12.20 -15.56 8.76
N GLU A 117 12.74 -16.63 8.18
CA GLU A 117 12.50 -18.00 8.62
C GLU A 117 12.96 -18.21 10.07
N GLY A 118 14.13 -17.66 10.43
CA GLY A 118 14.64 -17.67 11.81
C GLY A 118 13.74 -16.90 12.77
N VAL A 119 13.25 -15.72 12.36
CA VAL A 119 12.30 -14.90 13.13
C VAL A 119 10.99 -15.67 13.35
N GLU A 120 10.44 -16.27 12.29
CA GLU A 120 9.22 -17.08 12.37
C GLU A 120 9.37 -18.23 13.35
N ALA A 121 10.45 -19.00 13.22
CA ALA A 121 10.72 -20.15 14.08
C ALA A 121 10.77 -19.73 15.56
N ARG A 122 11.50 -18.66 15.87
CA ARG A 122 11.60 -18.15 17.23
C ARG A 122 10.27 -17.62 17.77
N LEU A 123 9.51 -16.83 16.99
CA LEU A 123 8.19 -16.37 17.40
C LEU A 123 7.25 -17.54 17.68
N ARG A 124 7.26 -18.60 16.86
CA ARG A 124 6.45 -19.80 17.10
C ARG A 124 6.88 -20.57 18.34
N GLU A 125 8.17 -20.68 18.59
CA GLU A 125 8.72 -21.35 19.79
C GLU A 125 8.30 -20.62 21.06
N GLU A 126 8.48 -19.30 21.11
CA GLU A 126 8.30 -18.51 22.33
C GLU A 126 6.85 -18.09 22.58
N LEU A 127 6.06 -17.88 21.52
CA LEU A 127 4.67 -17.43 21.59
C LEU A 127 3.62 -18.51 21.29
N GLY A 128 4.03 -19.66 20.75
CA GLY A 128 3.10 -20.74 20.37
C GLY A 128 2.32 -21.35 21.54
N GLY A 129 2.82 -21.18 22.76
CA GLY A 129 2.09 -21.58 23.98
C GLY A 129 1.14 -20.51 24.55
N ILE A 130 1.08 -19.32 23.98
CA ILE A 130 0.18 -18.23 24.42
C ILE A 130 -1.13 -18.34 23.66
N GLU A 131 -2.22 -18.58 24.39
CA GLU A 131 -3.56 -18.64 23.80
C GLU A 131 -3.94 -17.31 23.12
N GLY A 132 -4.38 -17.37 21.88
CA GLY A 132 -4.76 -16.19 21.09
C GLY A 132 -3.61 -15.51 20.34
N ALA A 133 -2.34 -15.92 20.53
CA ALA A 133 -1.23 -15.48 19.72
C ALA A 133 -1.27 -16.17 18.34
N LEU A 134 -1.15 -15.38 17.26
CA LEU A 134 -1.12 -15.91 15.90
C LEU A 134 0.13 -15.38 15.17
N ILE A 135 0.98 -16.28 14.68
CA ILE A 135 2.16 -15.95 13.89
C ILE A 135 1.84 -16.16 12.41
N GLU A 136 1.90 -15.08 11.65
CA GLU A 136 1.62 -15.05 10.20
C GLU A 136 2.92 -14.70 9.45
N PRO A 137 3.56 -15.69 8.79
CA PRO A 137 4.68 -15.39 7.90
C PRO A 137 4.16 -14.79 6.60
N LYS A 138 4.83 -13.74 6.14
CA LYS A 138 4.62 -13.10 4.85
C LYS A 138 5.92 -13.16 4.05
N LYS A 139 5.89 -12.84 2.76
CA LYS A 139 7.09 -12.89 1.90
C LYS A 139 8.22 -11.97 2.38
N SER A 140 7.89 -10.81 2.99
CA SER A 140 8.86 -9.79 3.41
C SER A 140 8.80 -9.43 4.90
N SER A 141 8.03 -10.16 5.70
CA SER A 141 7.86 -9.89 7.13
C SER A 141 7.27 -11.08 7.86
N VAL A 142 7.30 -11.05 9.19
CA VAL A 142 6.56 -11.97 10.04
C VAL A 142 5.69 -11.15 11.00
N ALA A 143 4.37 -11.37 10.97
CA ALA A 143 3.44 -10.68 11.84
C ALA A 143 3.12 -11.53 13.08
N ALA A 144 3.21 -10.94 14.26
CA ALA A 144 2.77 -11.51 15.54
C ALA A 144 1.50 -10.80 15.99
N HIS A 145 0.34 -11.41 15.73
CA HIS A 145 -0.96 -10.90 16.15
C HIS A 145 -1.22 -11.25 17.60
N TYR A 146 -1.65 -10.27 18.41
CA TYR A 146 -1.95 -10.44 19.82
C TYR A 146 -3.34 -9.91 20.24
N ARG A 147 -4.24 -9.70 19.27
CA ARG A 147 -5.58 -9.19 19.52
C ARG A 147 -6.38 -10.10 20.45
N LEU A 148 -6.27 -11.40 20.28
CA LEU A 148 -6.97 -12.42 21.07
C LEU A 148 -6.19 -12.87 22.31
N VAL A 149 -4.99 -12.36 22.52
CA VAL A 149 -4.17 -12.64 23.71
C VAL A 149 -4.72 -11.87 24.91
N SER A 150 -4.76 -12.53 26.08
CA SER A 150 -5.20 -11.90 27.33
C SER A 150 -4.33 -10.68 27.68
N GLU A 151 -4.92 -9.67 28.32
CA GLU A 151 -4.18 -8.44 28.66
C GLU A 151 -2.92 -8.70 29.50
N GLU A 152 -2.93 -9.74 30.34
CA GLU A 152 -1.82 -10.14 31.20
C GLU A 152 -0.64 -10.70 30.39
N GLU A 153 -0.89 -11.41 29.29
CA GLU A 153 0.14 -12.03 28.45
C GLU A 153 0.63 -11.12 27.30
N ARG A 154 -0.09 -10.05 26.95
CA ARG A 154 0.33 -9.11 25.86
C ARG A 154 1.73 -8.54 26.06
N PRO A 155 2.16 -8.14 27.28
CA PRO A 155 3.53 -7.66 27.48
C PRO A 155 4.60 -8.70 27.14
N ARG A 156 4.27 -9.99 27.23
CA ARG A 156 5.21 -11.06 26.85
C ARG A 156 5.42 -11.09 25.35
N VAL A 157 4.37 -10.89 24.55
CA VAL A 157 4.49 -10.81 23.07
C VAL A 157 5.44 -9.67 22.70
N GLY A 158 5.25 -8.47 23.30
CA GLY A 158 6.12 -7.33 23.05
C GLY A 158 7.59 -7.60 23.40
N ARG A 159 7.87 -8.22 24.56
CA ARG A 159 9.24 -8.55 24.98
C ARG A 159 9.94 -9.51 24.01
N VAL A 160 9.25 -10.54 23.54
CA VAL A 160 9.84 -11.49 22.59
C VAL A 160 10.22 -10.78 21.28
N VAL A 161 9.34 -9.88 20.79
CA VAL A 161 9.65 -9.07 19.61
C VAL A 161 10.85 -8.15 19.85
N GLU A 162 10.92 -7.49 21.01
CA GLU A 162 12.05 -6.62 21.39
C GLU A 162 13.37 -7.41 21.48
N GLU A 163 13.35 -8.63 22.02
CA GLU A 163 14.53 -9.50 22.09
C GLU A 163 15.01 -9.91 20.70
N ILE A 164 14.10 -10.28 19.79
CA ILE A 164 14.44 -10.58 18.39
C ILE A 164 15.11 -9.38 17.73
N LEU A 165 14.57 -8.16 17.92
CA LEU A 165 15.16 -6.95 17.37
C LEU A 165 16.53 -6.63 17.99
N ALA A 166 16.72 -6.90 19.28
CA ALA A 166 17.98 -6.68 19.97
C ALA A 166 19.09 -7.62 19.46
N ASP A 167 18.74 -8.82 19.02
CA ASP A 167 19.69 -9.77 18.41
C ASP A 167 20.05 -9.39 16.96
N HIS A 168 19.20 -8.60 16.29
CA HIS A 168 19.36 -8.17 14.89
C HIS A 168 19.19 -6.66 14.70
N PRO A 169 19.93 -5.80 15.43
CA PRO A 169 19.65 -4.35 15.50
C PRO A 169 19.84 -3.61 14.18
N ASP A 170 20.69 -4.13 13.30
CA ASP A 170 21.00 -3.53 12.00
C ASP A 170 20.22 -4.17 10.83
N GLU A 171 19.60 -5.33 11.07
CA GLU A 171 18.95 -6.11 10.01
C GLU A 171 17.43 -6.07 10.09
N LEU A 172 16.85 -5.91 11.29
CA LEU A 172 15.42 -5.96 11.53
C LEU A 172 14.87 -4.65 12.09
N LYS A 173 13.61 -4.36 11.75
CA LYS A 173 12.77 -3.33 12.37
C LYS A 173 11.40 -3.90 12.66
N VAL A 174 10.64 -3.25 13.55
CA VAL A 174 9.24 -3.57 13.81
C VAL A 174 8.35 -2.40 13.40
N THR A 175 7.23 -2.72 12.79
CA THR A 175 6.11 -1.80 12.60
C THR A 175 4.96 -2.26 13.48
N THR A 176 4.37 -1.34 14.23
CA THR A 176 3.24 -1.62 15.11
C THR A 176 1.94 -1.24 14.43
N GLY A 177 0.98 -2.19 14.39
CA GLY A 177 -0.37 -1.96 13.91
C GLY A 177 -1.42 -2.14 15.01
N LYS A 178 -2.69 -2.23 14.64
CA LYS A 178 -3.80 -2.48 15.57
C LYS A 178 -3.72 -3.91 16.16
N MET A 179 -3.00 -4.07 17.27
CA MET A 179 -2.79 -5.36 17.99
C MET A 179 -1.94 -6.36 17.19
N VAL A 180 -0.95 -5.88 16.47
CA VAL A 180 0.03 -6.67 15.73
C VAL A 180 1.42 -6.01 15.79
N TYR A 181 2.45 -6.83 15.93
CA TYR A 181 3.84 -6.48 15.66
C TYR A 181 4.26 -7.11 14.34
N GLU A 182 4.71 -6.33 13.41
CA GLU A 182 5.21 -6.80 12.12
C GLU A 182 6.74 -6.62 12.08
N VAL A 183 7.45 -7.74 12.22
CA VAL A 183 8.92 -7.79 12.15
C VAL A 183 9.33 -7.92 10.69
N GLN A 184 10.15 -7.01 10.21
CA GLN A 184 10.55 -6.92 8.81
C GLN A 184 12.01 -6.51 8.67
N PRO A 185 12.67 -6.81 7.55
CA PRO A 185 14.02 -6.34 7.30
C PRO A 185 14.13 -4.82 7.38
N LYS A 186 15.23 -4.33 7.94
CA LYS A 186 15.55 -2.91 8.04
C LYS A 186 16.05 -2.37 6.71
N ILE A 187 15.24 -2.54 5.66
CA ILE A 187 15.54 -2.01 4.35
C ILE A 187 14.94 -0.62 4.26
N ASP A 188 15.66 0.28 3.63
CA ASP A 188 15.17 1.61 3.28
C ASP A 188 14.21 1.50 2.08
N TRP A 189 13.00 1.01 2.36
CA TRP A 189 11.95 0.76 1.39
C TRP A 189 10.58 1.17 1.91
N ASP A 190 9.79 1.77 1.05
CA ASP A 190 8.44 2.26 1.32
C ASP A 190 7.59 2.28 0.03
N LYS A 191 6.29 2.61 0.14
CA LYS A 191 5.39 2.70 -1.03
C LYS A 191 5.88 3.72 -2.07
N GLY A 192 6.55 4.79 -1.66
CA GLY A 192 7.10 5.79 -2.58
C GLY A 192 8.21 5.22 -3.45
N LYS A 193 9.15 4.51 -2.84
CA LYS A 193 10.23 3.82 -3.55
C LYS A 193 9.70 2.71 -4.44
N ALA A 194 8.66 1.99 -3.99
CA ALA A 194 7.98 0.99 -4.80
C ALA A 194 7.37 1.61 -6.07
N VAL A 195 6.69 2.74 -5.95
CA VAL A 195 6.11 3.45 -7.11
C VAL A 195 7.19 3.92 -8.07
N LEU A 196 8.27 4.55 -7.58
CA LEU A 196 9.37 5.01 -8.44
C LEU A 196 10.05 3.84 -9.16
N TYR A 197 10.29 2.74 -8.45
CA TYR A 197 10.84 1.52 -9.05
C TYR A 197 9.92 0.94 -10.13
N LEU A 198 8.60 0.89 -9.88
CA LEU A 198 7.62 0.42 -10.86
C LEU A 198 7.56 1.32 -12.10
N LEU A 199 7.67 2.64 -11.93
CA LEU A 199 7.72 3.58 -13.06
C LEU A 199 8.90 3.27 -13.97
N GLU A 200 10.10 3.08 -13.41
CA GLU A 200 11.31 2.74 -14.17
C GLU A 200 11.21 1.33 -14.77
N ALA A 201 10.90 0.32 -13.97
CA ALA A 201 10.86 -1.08 -14.40
C ALA A 201 9.84 -1.37 -15.50
N LEU A 202 8.75 -0.59 -15.55
CA LEU A 202 7.67 -0.73 -16.52
C LEU A 202 7.74 0.29 -17.68
N GLY A 203 8.74 1.18 -17.68
CA GLY A 203 8.91 2.22 -18.69
C GLY A 203 7.81 3.29 -18.65
N PHE A 204 7.34 3.65 -17.46
CA PHE A 204 6.33 4.70 -17.23
C PHE A 204 6.95 6.00 -16.69
N ASP A 205 8.26 6.14 -16.77
CA ASP A 205 9.05 7.29 -16.34
C ASP A 205 9.28 8.32 -17.45
N GLY A 206 8.70 8.12 -18.63
CA GLY A 206 8.80 9.04 -19.76
C GLY A 206 8.03 10.35 -19.57
N ASP A 207 8.48 11.41 -20.27
CA ASP A 207 7.87 12.76 -20.21
C ASP A 207 6.42 12.81 -20.69
N ASP A 208 5.97 11.82 -21.45
CA ASP A 208 4.60 11.66 -21.94
C ASP A 208 3.66 10.97 -20.95
N VAL A 209 4.18 10.49 -19.83
CA VAL A 209 3.41 9.81 -18.78
C VAL A 209 3.20 10.73 -17.58
N ALA A 210 1.99 10.69 -17.00
CA ALA A 210 1.66 11.33 -15.73
C ALA A 210 1.39 10.25 -14.68
N PRO A 211 2.36 9.90 -13.82
CA PRO A 211 2.12 9.00 -12.72
C PRO A 211 1.06 9.58 -11.77
N MET A 212 0.09 8.76 -11.39
CA MET A 212 -0.99 9.15 -10.48
C MET A 212 -1.15 8.08 -9.40
N TYR A 213 -1.12 8.48 -8.13
CA TYR A 213 -1.27 7.59 -6.99
C TYR A 213 -2.50 7.96 -6.16
N LEU A 214 -3.36 6.98 -5.86
CA LEU A 214 -4.51 7.12 -4.97
C LEU A 214 -4.30 6.29 -3.70
N GLY A 215 -4.50 6.89 -2.53
CA GLY A 215 -4.33 6.22 -1.23
C GLY A 215 -4.94 7.01 -0.08
N ASP A 216 -5.19 6.36 1.07
CA ASP A 216 -5.90 6.91 2.22
C ASP A 216 -5.06 6.99 3.50
N ASP A 217 -3.93 6.27 3.58
CA ASP A 217 -3.19 6.06 4.81
C ASP A 217 -1.86 6.84 4.87
N ILE A 218 -1.24 6.80 6.05
CA ILE A 218 0.08 7.39 6.32
C ILE A 218 1.17 6.77 5.42
N THR A 219 1.06 5.48 5.10
CA THR A 219 2.03 4.81 4.23
C THR A 219 1.97 5.32 2.79
N ASP A 220 0.83 5.89 2.36
CA ASP A 220 0.65 6.47 1.02
C ASP A 220 1.29 7.85 0.89
N GLU A 221 1.52 8.54 2.01
CA GLU A 221 2.27 9.81 2.01
C GLU A 221 3.66 9.65 1.40
N HIS A 222 4.32 8.50 1.59
CA HIS A 222 5.60 8.23 0.92
C HIS A 222 5.46 8.25 -0.61
N ALA A 223 4.35 7.70 -1.15
CA ALA A 223 4.09 7.73 -2.58
C ALA A 223 3.75 9.13 -3.07
N PHE A 224 2.93 9.90 -2.34
CA PHE A 224 2.62 11.29 -2.66
C PHE A 224 3.90 12.15 -2.66
N GLU A 225 4.75 12.00 -1.64
CA GLU A 225 6.02 12.72 -1.58
C GLU A 225 6.97 12.34 -2.73
N ALA A 226 7.11 11.05 -3.02
CA ALA A 226 7.95 10.55 -4.09
C ALA A 226 7.52 11.14 -5.44
N LEU A 227 6.22 11.06 -5.76
CA LEU A 227 5.65 11.60 -7.00
C LEU A 227 5.76 13.12 -7.08
N SER A 228 5.63 13.83 -5.97
CA SER A 228 5.77 15.29 -5.95
C SER A 228 7.19 15.77 -6.29
N LYS A 229 8.19 14.92 -6.07
CA LYS A 229 9.62 15.17 -6.29
C LYS A 229 10.14 14.53 -7.58
N ALA A 230 9.34 13.65 -8.21
CA ALA A 230 9.69 12.94 -9.44
C ALA A 230 9.82 13.90 -10.65
N SER A 231 10.54 13.47 -11.68
CA SER A 231 10.63 14.17 -12.95
C SER A 231 10.41 13.15 -14.08
N PRO A 232 9.27 13.26 -14.82
CA PRO A 232 8.20 14.27 -14.66
C PRO A 232 7.42 14.13 -13.35
N ARG A 233 6.92 15.25 -12.85
CA ARG A 233 6.13 15.28 -11.60
C ARG A 233 4.84 14.49 -11.76
N GLY A 234 4.55 13.61 -10.78
CA GLY A 234 3.29 12.89 -10.68
C GLY A 234 2.22 13.64 -9.86
N ILE A 235 1.07 13.01 -9.72
CA ILE A 235 -0.12 13.53 -9.05
C ILE A 235 -0.51 12.58 -7.91
N GLY A 236 -0.58 13.10 -6.68
CA GLY A 236 -1.11 12.40 -5.52
C GLY A 236 -2.58 12.76 -5.29
N ILE A 237 -3.42 11.75 -5.04
CA ILE A 237 -4.84 11.93 -4.69
C ILE A 237 -5.09 11.23 -3.37
N PHE A 238 -5.37 12.02 -2.33
CA PHE A 238 -5.75 11.49 -1.02
C PHE A 238 -7.21 11.01 -1.05
N VAL A 239 -7.48 9.85 -0.45
CA VAL A 239 -8.82 9.27 -0.35
C VAL A 239 -9.28 9.35 1.11
N GLY A 240 -10.28 10.17 1.39
CA GLY A 240 -10.83 10.35 2.74
C GLY A 240 -11.38 11.75 2.96
N ARG A 241 -12.32 11.86 3.87
CA ARG A 241 -13.00 13.12 4.19
C ARG A 241 -12.20 13.92 5.21
N ALA A 242 -12.07 15.21 4.98
CA ALA A 242 -11.38 16.12 5.90
C ALA A 242 -12.06 16.24 7.28
N ASP A 243 -13.37 15.96 7.37
CA ASP A 243 -14.16 15.97 8.60
C ASP A 243 -14.18 14.60 9.34
N ASP A 244 -13.57 13.55 8.76
CA ASP A 244 -13.39 12.28 9.46
C ASP A 244 -12.43 12.45 10.64
N PRO A 245 -12.79 11.97 11.86
CA PRO A 245 -11.94 12.08 13.05
C PRO A 245 -10.52 11.48 12.88
N GLU A 246 -10.36 10.44 12.03
CA GLU A 246 -9.07 9.83 11.75
C GLU A 246 -8.21 10.66 10.78
N VAL A 247 -8.82 11.59 10.04
CA VAL A 247 -8.20 12.42 9.01
C VAL A 247 -8.06 13.89 9.47
N ALA A 248 -8.95 14.35 10.34
CA ALA A 248 -9.05 15.73 10.77
C ALA A 248 -7.71 16.28 11.30
N GLY A 249 -7.28 17.40 10.75
CA GLY A 249 -6.02 18.06 11.13
C GLY A 249 -4.75 17.43 10.54
N ARG A 250 -4.84 16.37 9.76
CA ARG A 250 -3.67 15.81 9.05
C ARG A 250 -3.24 16.71 7.91
N THR A 251 -1.95 16.70 7.66
CA THR A 251 -1.34 17.30 6.45
C THR A 251 -0.91 16.20 5.50
N THR A 252 -0.96 16.49 4.20
CA THR A 252 -0.61 15.54 3.15
C THR A 252 0.26 16.18 2.07
N ALA A 253 1.05 15.36 1.38
CA ALA A 253 1.77 15.74 0.17
C ALA A 253 0.94 15.52 -1.12
N ALA A 254 -0.28 14.99 -1.01
CA ALA A 254 -1.20 14.83 -2.13
C ALA A 254 -1.58 16.18 -2.77
N ASP A 255 -1.99 16.14 -4.02
CA ASP A 255 -2.40 17.31 -4.81
C ASP A 255 -3.90 17.52 -4.80
N TYR A 256 -4.68 16.44 -4.67
CA TYR A 256 -6.13 16.40 -4.73
C TYR A 256 -6.70 15.50 -3.63
N VAL A 257 -8.02 15.59 -3.42
CA VAL A 257 -8.79 14.75 -2.51
C VAL A 257 -9.99 14.12 -3.23
N LEU A 258 -10.39 12.92 -2.77
CA LEU A 258 -11.66 12.24 -3.02
C LEU A 258 -12.25 11.80 -1.69
N ASP A 259 -13.57 11.91 -1.50
CA ASP A 259 -14.24 11.70 -0.21
C ASP A 259 -14.31 10.23 0.24
N GLY A 260 -13.88 9.28 -0.59
CA GLY A 260 -13.85 7.85 -0.26
C GLY A 260 -14.04 6.94 -1.45
N VAL A 261 -14.18 5.64 -1.18
CA VAL A 261 -14.19 4.55 -2.18
C VAL A 261 -15.17 4.77 -3.33
N GLN A 262 -16.38 5.28 -3.04
CA GLN A 262 -17.39 5.54 -4.08
C GLN A 262 -16.97 6.64 -5.06
N GLU A 263 -16.23 7.62 -4.57
CA GLU A 263 -15.69 8.67 -5.43
C GLU A 263 -14.48 8.22 -6.21
N VAL A 264 -13.65 7.36 -5.63
CA VAL A 264 -12.59 6.65 -6.37
C VAL A 264 -13.19 5.92 -7.56
N GLU A 265 -14.27 5.14 -7.36
CA GLU A 265 -14.94 4.43 -8.45
C GLU A 265 -15.46 5.39 -9.54
N ARG A 266 -16.11 6.51 -9.15
CA ARG A 266 -16.57 7.53 -10.11
C ARG A 266 -15.42 8.15 -10.90
N PHE A 267 -14.32 8.47 -10.21
CA PHE A 267 -13.13 9.05 -10.79
C PHE A 267 -12.46 8.11 -11.79
N LEU A 268 -12.21 6.85 -11.40
CA LEU A 268 -11.63 5.83 -12.28
C LEU A 268 -12.52 5.54 -13.49
N ASN A 269 -13.85 5.53 -13.32
CA ASN A 269 -14.81 5.43 -14.43
C ASN A 269 -14.69 6.60 -15.41
N ALA A 270 -14.42 7.81 -14.95
CA ALA A 270 -14.22 8.97 -15.83
C ALA A 270 -12.91 8.86 -16.61
N LEU A 271 -11.83 8.37 -15.98
CA LEU A 271 -10.55 8.11 -16.66
C LEU A 271 -10.61 6.99 -17.70
N ALA A 272 -11.52 6.01 -17.51
CA ALA A 272 -11.70 4.88 -18.41
C ALA A 272 -12.57 5.21 -19.67
N ARG A 273 -13.04 6.44 -19.83
CA ARG A 273 -13.82 6.88 -21.00
C ARG A 273 -12.92 7.40 -22.12
#